data_6b87b772188b2641bb3d7d5e2a10657b
#
_entry.id   6b87b772188b2641bb3d7d5e2a10657b
#
_cell.length_a   1.000
_cell.length_b   1.000
_cell.length_c   1.000
_cell.angle_alpha   90.00
_cell.angle_beta   90.00
_cell.angle_gamma   90.00
#
_symmetry.space_group_name_H-M   'P 1'
#
loop_
_entity.id
_entity.type
_entity.pdbx_description
1 polymer ?
#
loop_
_entity_poly.entity_id
_entity_poly.type
_entity_poly.pdbx_seq_one_letter_code
_entity_poly.pdbx_strand_id
1 'polypeptide(L)'
;MLDRRSFIKDVGLGIGAGILATAPWLDVFSEKNHTNKLRLKIAVIGTGSRGQYLMSLLVNNPKVEIIAVCDDYPLNLKKGLELVPGARAYTDYRKVLDNKDVEAVVIATPPIYHAGITIDAFAVGKHVFSEKALSIYMDEVLQMYNAYKNSGKVFFVGQQRYFDSRYLKAISNLQTGNYGAIQSIRIHWDRNTDWRRPVPSPELERKINWRLYKATSRGLMTELACHQLQVGMWAMKSIPNKVMGVGSLIARAHEREVYDNVSCIYSFDNGVKMTYNSTNSNKFYGLEEQILCEKATFELEKGKYYYETIPPAPGIMQLLHDMEDKTFNTIPIAGSSWIPETAGQNKGEYILDQKPDGDGTKELLEAFAEAVITQKQPRNFAEESYYGTQLCLLGHQTMEEERVVVFPDKYKINYLNHTKSV
;
A
#
# COMPACT_ATOMS: atom_id res chain seq x y z
N MET A 1 7.14 27.34 1.09
CA MET A 1 8.12 26.44 0.45
C MET A 1 9.09 26.00 1.52
N LEU A 2 8.84 24.86 2.13
CA LEU A 2 9.82 24.26 3.06
C LEU A 2 10.95 23.69 2.24
N ASP A 3 12.13 24.21 2.48
CA ASP A 3 13.37 23.80 1.82
C ASP A 3 13.65 22.31 2.11
N ARG A 4 14.11 21.59 1.10
CA ARG A 4 14.55 20.18 1.13
C ARG A 4 15.49 19.86 2.30
N ARG A 5 16.24 20.86 2.79
CA ARG A 5 17.11 20.77 3.97
C ARG A 5 16.35 20.80 5.28
N SER A 6 15.19 21.46 5.36
CA SER A 6 14.36 21.46 6.57
C SER A 6 13.63 20.13 6.75
N PHE A 7 13.09 19.53 5.68
CA PHE A 7 12.46 18.20 5.74
C PHE A 7 13.45 17.12 6.23
N ILE A 8 14.67 17.09 5.68
CA ILE A 8 15.73 16.15 6.14
C ILE A 8 16.18 16.49 7.56
N LYS A 9 16.19 17.76 7.96
CA LYS A 9 16.51 18.18 9.34
C LYS A 9 15.37 17.86 10.31
N ASP A 10 14.13 18.08 9.93
CA ASP A 10 12.96 17.84 10.79
C ASP A 10 12.70 16.33 10.96
N VAL A 11 12.93 15.52 9.93
CA VAL A 11 12.97 14.05 10.03
C VAL A 11 14.25 13.57 10.74
N GLY A 12 15.38 14.28 10.60
CA GLY A 12 16.68 13.90 11.19
C GLY A 12 16.93 14.41 12.60
N LEU A 13 16.33 15.52 13.05
CA LEU A 13 16.57 16.14 14.37
C LEU A 13 15.53 15.76 15.43
N GLY A 14 14.33 15.31 15.03
CA GLY A 14 13.32 14.78 15.96
C GLY A 14 13.46 13.28 16.25
N ILE A 15 14.39 12.60 15.57
CA ILE A 15 14.57 11.16 15.64
C ILE A 15 15.98 10.89 16.14
N GLY A 16 16.12 10.51 17.42
CA GLY A 16 17.41 10.05 17.96
C GLY A 16 18.01 8.93 17.09
N ALA A 17 19.34 8.79 17.08
CA ALA A 17 20.12 7.92 16.18
C ALA A 17 19.63 6.47 16.03
N GLY A 18 18.76 5.97 16.93
CA GLY A 18 18.16 4.65 16.87
C GLY A 18 16.95 4.51 15.91
N ILE A 19 16.33 5.60 15.48
CA ILE A 19 15.10 5.59 14.64
C ILE A 19 15.43 5.63 13.14
N LEU A 20 16.61 6.13 12.79
CA LEU A 20 17.11 6.14 11.40
C LEU A 20 17.29 4.75 10.81
N ALA A 21 17.45 3.72 11.65
CA ALA A 21 17.66 2.34 11.21
C ALA A 21 16.39 1.64 10.66
N THR A 22 15.19 2.22 10.80
CA THR A 22 13.92 1.55 10.48
C THR A 22 13.19 2.08 9.25
N ALA A 23 13.62 3.19 8.67
CA ALA A 23 13.04 3.71 7.44
C ALA A 23 13.79 3.14 6.22
N PRO A 24 13.20 2.20 5.48
CA PRO A 24 13.91 1.42 4.45
C PRO A 24 14.45 2.23 3.27
N TRP A 25 13.97 3.46 3.10
CA TRP A 25 14.43 4.36 2.03
C TRP A 25 15.58 5.30 2.47
N LEU A 26 15.88 5.43 3.77
CA LEU A 26 17.00 6.23 4.23
C LEU A 26 18.35 5.67 3.76
N ASP A 27 18.45 4.35 3.59
CA ASP A 27 19.63 3.71 3.00
C ASP A 27 19.90 4.20 1.56
N VAL A 28 18.85 4.62 0.83
CA VAL A 28 18.97 5.13 -0.55
C VAL A 28 19.53 6.56 -0.58
N PHE A 29 19.27 7.35 0.47
CA PHE A 29 19.70 8.77 0.54
C PHE A 29 20.97 9.02 1.36
N SER A 30 21.52 8.01 2.06
CA SER A 30 22.58 8.20 3.07
C SER A 30 23.98 8.47 2.51
N GLU A 31 24.23 8.24 1.21
CA GLU A 31 25.52 8.53 0.58
C GLU A 31 25.42 9.62 -0.48
N LYS A 32 26.17 10.70 -0.28
CA LYS A 32 26.38 11.77 -1.27
C LYS A 32 27.36 11.33 -2.37
N ASN A 33 27.04 10.28 -3.11
CA ASN A 33 27.76 10.02 -4.34
C ASN A 33 26.99 10.70 -5.50
N HIS A 34 27.27 11.98 -5.70
CA HIS A 34 26.87 12.70 -6.89
C HIS A 34 27.66 12.14 -8.09
N THR A 35 27.15 11.08 -8.68
CA THR A 35 27.50 10.82 -10.07
C THR A 35 26.92 11.97 -10.90
N ASN A 36 27.74 12.61 -11.70
CA ASN A 36 27.37 13.71 -12.60
C ASN A 36 26.51 13.16 -13.77
N LYS A 37 25.50 12.32 -13.44
CA LYS A 37 24.65 11.63 -14.41
C LYS A 37 23.57 12.61 -14.89
N LEU A 38 23.56 12.84 -16.19
CA LEU A 38 22.41 13.33 -16.93
C LEU A 38 21.13 12.61 -16.45
N ARG A 39 19.97 13.26 -16.54
CA ARG A 39 18.67 12.75 -16.11
C ARG A 39 18.47 11.27 -16.43
N LEU A 40 17.84 10.52 -15.51
CA LEU A 40 17.40 9.15 -15.73
C LEU A 40 16.36 9.13 -16.85
N LYS A 41 16.66 8.44 -17.94
CA LYS A 41 15.75 8.31 -19.09
C LYS A 41 14.75 7.19 -18.87
N ILE A 42 13.49 7.53 -18.78
CA ILE A 42 12.41 6.58 -18.52
C ILE A 42 11.38 6.54 -19.64
N ALA A 43 10.64 5.43 -19.68
CA ALA A 43 9.42 5.31 -20.45
C ALA A 43 8.22 5.05 -19.56
N VAL A 44 7.04 5.57 -19.92
CA VAL A 44 5.78 5.28 -19.25
C VAL A 44 4.92 4.38 -20.14
N ILE A 45 4.56 3.20 -19.62
CA ILE A 45 3.73 2.20 -20.29
C ILE A 45 2.36 2.18 -19.60
N GLY A 46 1.32 2.57 -20.33
CA GLY A 46 -0.01 2.85 -19.80
C GLY A 46 -0.17 4.35 -19.47
N THR A 47 -0.73 5.12 -20.39
CA THR A 47 -1.00 6.56 -20.24
C THR A 47 -2.46 6.86 -19.93
N GLY A 48 -3.15 5.92 -19.26
CA GLY A 48 -4.47 6.13 -18.68
C GLY A 48 -4.42 7.11 -17.49
N SER A 49 -5.52 7.26 -16.75
CA SER A 49 -5.61 8.26 -15.65
C SER A 49 -4.46 8.15 -14.63
N ARG A 50 -4.08 6.92 -14.24
CA ARG A 50 -2.98 6.74 -13.27
C ARG A 50 -1.64 7.07 -13.90
N GLY A 51 -1.39 6.62 -15.14
CA GLY A 51 -0.17 6.96 -15.86
C GLY A 51 -0.01 8.47 -16.03
N GLN A 52 -1.07 9.19 -16.43
CA GLN A 52 -1.05 10.67 -16.54
C GLN A 52 -0.73 11.33 -15.19
N TYR A 53 -1.30 10.84 -14.09
CA TYR A 53 -0.99 11.36 -12.76
C TYR A 53 0.49 11.14 -12.38
N LEU A 54 1.03 9.93 -12.59
CA LEU A 54 2.45 9.66 -12.37
C LEU A 54 3.34 10.53 -13.26
N MET A 55 2.99 10.68 -14.54
CA MET A 55 3.71 11.55 -15.48
C MET A 55 3.73 13.00 -15.01
N SER A 56 2.61 13.53 -14.51
CA SER A 56 2.53 14.91 -14.00
C SER A 56 3.47 15.18 -12.82
N LEU A 57 3.78 14.16 -12.02
CA LEU A 57 4.78 14.24 -10.95
C LEU A 57 6.21 14.07 -11.47
N LEU A 58 6.41 13.12 -12.40
CA LEU A 58 7.72 12.79 -12.96
C LEU A 58 8.31 13.92 -13.81
N VAL A 59 7.50 14.65 -14.58
CA VAL A 59 7.97 15.80 -15.38
C VAL A 59 8.54 16.93 -14.51
N ASN A 60 8.11 17.01 -13.26
CA ASN A 60 8.60 17.99 -12.30
C ASN A 60 9.82 17.47 -11.49
N ASN A 61 10.25 16.22 -11.71
CA ASN A 61 11.46 15.68 -11.07
C ASN A 61 12.70 16.01 -11.90
N PRO A 62 13.63 16.85 -11.38
CA PRO A 62 14.81 17.30 -12.15
C PRO A 62 15.77 16.16 -12.49
N LYS A 63 15.66 15.01 -11.83
CA LYS A 63 16.51 13.82 -12.06
C LYS A 63 15.96 12.89 -13.14
N VAL A 64 14.76 13.15 -13.67
CA VAL A 64 14.05 12.25 -14.59
C VAL A 64 13.80 12.95 -15.92
N GLU A 65 13.86 12.18 -17.01
CA GLU A 65 13.43 12.57 -18.34
C GLU A 65 12.55 11.46 -18.93
N ILE A 66 11.29 11.78 -19.23
CA ILE A 66 10.38 10.87 -19.91
C ILE A 66 10.67 10.97 -21.42
N ILE A 67 11.33 9.96 -21.98
CA ILE A 67 11.71 9.94 -23.40
C ILE A 67 10.78 9.14 -24.29
N ALA A 68 9.88 8.33 -23.68
CA ALA A 68 8.91 7.52 -24.40
C ALA A 68 7.62 7.34 -23.61
N VAL A 69 6.51 7.22 -24.34
CA VAL A 69 5.18 6.87 -23.80
C VAL A 69 4.56 5.77 -24.65
N CYS A 70 3.81 4.87 -24.00
CA CYS A 70 3.18 3.75 -24.68
C CYS A 70 1.75 3.53 -24.15
N ASP A 71 0.80 3.44 -25.07
CA ASP A 71 -0.58 3.00 -24.77
C ASP A 71 -1.22 2.46 -26.06
N ASP A 72 -1.94 1.36 -25.98
CA ASP A 72 -2.64 0.77 -27.11
C ASP A 72 -4.03 1.39 -27.37
N TYR A 73 -4.44 2.37 -26.52
CA TYR A 73 -5.63 3.16 -26.71
C TYR A 73 -5.25 4.59 -27.19
N PRO A 74 -5.60 4.97 -28.44
CA PRO A 74 -5.10 6.21 -29.06
C PRO A 74 -5.38 7.48 -28.26
N LEU A 75 -6.54 7.55 -27.57
CA LEU A 75 -6.88 8.73 -26.76
C LEU A 75 -5.99 8.88 -25.54
N ASN A 76 -5.61 7.77 -24.90
CA ASN A 76 -4.68 7.78 -23.77
C ASN A 76 -3.27 8.17 -24.25
N LEU A 77 -2.82 7.56 -25.36
CA LEU A 77 -1.52 7.87 -25.94
C LEU A 77 -1.39 9.37 -26.29
N LYS A 78 -2.43 9.94 -26.91
CA LYS A 78 -2.50 11.38 -27.21
C LYS A 78 -2.35 12.23 -25.96
N LYS A 79 -3.09 11.93 -24.88
CA LYS A 79 -2.99 12.65 -23.59
C LYS A 79 -1.62 12.52 -22.95
N GLY A 80 -0.97 11.35 -23.08
CA GLY A 80 0.40 11.16 -22.64
C GLY A 80 1.38 12.08 -23.38
N LEU A 81 1.25 12.21 -24.68
CA LEU A 81 2.08 13.10 -25.49
C LEU A 81 1.81 14.59 -25.19
N GLU A 82 0.58 14.97 -24.84
CA GLU A 82 0.28 16.34 -24.43
C GLU A 82 1.04 16.75 -23.15
N LEU A 83 1.28 15.78 -22.24
CA LEU A 83 2.08 16.02 -21.03
C LEU A 83 3.60 16.05 -21.33
N VAL A 84 4.05 15.32 -22.34
CA VAL A 84 5.48 15.22 -22.70
C VAL A 84 5.63 15.25 -24.21
N PRO A 85 5.50 16.44 -24.85
CA PRO A 85 5.45 16.57 -26.32
C PRO A 85 6.70 16.06 -27.04
N GLY A 86 7.86 16.01 -26.35
CA GLY A 86 9.12 15.52 -26.90
C GLY A 86 9.31 14.00 -26.81
N ALA A 87 8.42 13.27 -26.14
CA ALA A 87 8.55 11.84 -25.97
C ALA A 87 8.17 11.06 -27.23
N ARG A 88 8.85 9.94 -27.46
CA ARG A 88 8.53 9.03 -28.56
C ARG A 88 7.27 8.21 -28.22
N ALA A 89 6.32 8.15 -29.14
CA ALA A 89 5.07 7.40 -28.98
C ALA A 89 5.20 5.95 -29.42
N TYR A 90 4.62 5.04 -28.68
CA TYR A 90 4.54 3.62 -29.00
C TYR A 90 3.14 3.08 -28.70
N THR A 91 2.70 2.07 -29.47
CA THR A 91 1.47 1.32 -29.23
C THR A 91 1.73 -0.11 -28.73
N ASP A 92 2.98 -0.57 -28.82
CA ASP A 92 3.45 -1.86 -28.32
C ASP A 92 4.62 -1.62 -27.35
N TYR A 93 4.48 -2.08 -26.10
CA TYR A 93 5.51 -1.93 -25.07
C TYR A 93 6.85 -2.62 -25.43
N ARG A 94 6.81 -3.68 -26.24
CA ARG A 94 8.04 -4.37 -26.68
C ARG A 94 8.94 -3.44 -27.43
N LYS A 95 8.37 -2.54 -28.24
CA LYS A 95 9.13 -1.49 -28.95
C LYS A 95 9.74 -0.45 -28.01
N VAL A 96 9.10 -0.21 -26.85
CA VAL A 96 9.72 0.59 -25.78
C VAL A 96 10.91 -0.13 -25.20
N LEU A 97 10.79 -1.43 -24.95
CA LEU A 97 11.89 -2.25 -24.38
C LEU A 97 13.07 -2.40 -25.33
N ASP A 98 12.84 -2.43 -26.65
CA ASP A 98 13.87 -2.43 -27.70
C ASP A 98 14.69 -1.12 -27.70
N ASN A 99 14.14 -0.03 -27.17
CA ASN A 99 14.84 1.26 -27.12
C ASN A 99 15.93 1.24 -26.04
N LYS A 100 17.19 1.27 -26.49
CA LYS A 100 18.37 1.20 -25.62
C LYS A 100 18.59 2.46 -24.77
N ASP A 101 18.01 3.59 -25.18
CA ASP A 101 18.09 4.83 -24.41
C ASP A 101 17.19 4.81 -23.16
N VAL A 102 16.16 3.96 -23.14
CA VAL A 102 15.29 3.77 -21.97
C VAL A 102 16.03 2.97 -20.90
N GLU A 103 16.28 3.55 -19.74
CA GLU A 103 16.96 2.90 -18.61
C GLU A 103 15.98 2.24 -17.66
N ALA A 104 14.79 2.84 -17.48
CA ALA A 104 13.75 2.34 -16.60
C ALA A 104 12.35 2.51 -17.20
N VAL A 105 11.43 1.66 -16.80
CA VAL A 105 10.02 1.72 -17.20
C VAL A 105 9.11 1.95 -16.00
N VAL A 106 8.08 2.78 -16.21
CA VAL A 106 6.95 3.00 -15.27
C VAL A 106 5.72 2.36 -15.89
N ILE A 107 5.22 1.29 -15.27
CA ILE A 107 4.11 0.49 -15.76
C ILE A 107 2.84 0.89 -15.01
N ALA A 108 1.85 1.44 -15.71
CA ALA A 108 0.57 1.89 -15.17
C ALA A 108 -0.62 1.38 -16.01
N THR A 109 -0.49 0.18 -16.55
CA THR A 109 -1.52 -0.57 -17.27
C THR A 109 -2.53 -1.20 -16.30
N PRO A 110 -3.59 -1.89 -16.76
CA PRO A 110 -4.36 -2.79 -15.91
C PRO A 110 -3.51 -3.93 -15.32
N PRO A 111 -3.78 -4.41 -14.08
CA PRO A 111 -2.94 -5.38 -13.37
C PRO A 111 -2.68 -6.69 -14.11
N ILE A 112 -3.59 -7.11 -14.98
CA ILE A 112 -3.44 -8.31 -15.82
C ILE A 112 -2.22 -8.26 -16.76
N TYR A 113 -1.71 -7.06 -17.08
CA TYR A 113 -0.57 -6.87 -17.98
C TYR A 113 0.74 -6.59 -17.23
N HIS A 114 0.69 -6.31 -15.92
CA HIS A 114 1.88 -5.92 -15.16
C HIS A 114 2.96 -6.99 -15.20
N ALA A 115 2.59 -8.28 -15.01
CA ALA A 115 3.54 -9.36 -14.91
C ALA A 115 4.34 -9.54 -16.21
N GLY A 116 3.67 -9.66 -17.35
CA GLY A 116 4.36 -9.83 -18.64
C GLY A 116 5.31 -8.68 -18.94
N ILE A 117 4.84 -7.42 -18.79
CA ILE A 117 5.67 -6.23 -19.06
C ILE A 117 6.86 -6.16 -18.10
N THR A 118 6.66 -6.45 -16.82
CA THR A 118 7.72 -6.41 -15.80
C THR A 118 8.79 -7.46 -16.05
N ILE A 119 8.40 -8.70 -16.35
CA ILE A 119 9.32 -9.81 -16.63
C ILE A 119 10.15 -9.51 -17.89
N ASP A 120 9.50 -9.07 -18.96
CA ASP A 120 10.17 -8.70 -20.21
C ASP A 120 11.14 -7.53 -20.01
N ALA A 121 10.76 -6.53 -19.19
CA ALA A 121 11.63 -5.38 -18.89
C ALA A 121 12.89 -5.81 -18.13
N PHE A 122 12.76 -6.69 -17.13
CA PHE A 122 13.92 -7.24 -16.43
C PHE A 122 14.82 -8.09 -17.34
N ALA A 123 14.22 -8.89 -18.22
CA ALA A 123 14.97 -9.73 -19.17
C ALA A 123 15.87 -8.92 -20.10
N VAL A 124 15.47 -7.68 -20.46
CA VAL A 124 16.28 -6.76 -21.27
C VAL A 124 17.05 -5.73 -20.45
N GLY A 125 17.16 -5.95 -19.13
CA GLY A 125 18.02 -5.16 -18.24
C GLY A 125 17.49 -3.77 -17.89
N LYS A 126 16.18 -3.53 -17.94
CA LYS A 126 15.56 -2.26 -17.49
C LYS A 126 15.25 -2.30 -16.00
N HIS A 127 15.32 -1.13 -15.33
CA HIS A 127 14.74 -0.95 -14.00
C HIS A 127 13.23 -0.80 -14.11
N VAL A 128 12.47 -1.21 -13.09
CA VAL A 128 11.01 -1.26 -13.16
C VAL A 128 10.37 -0.56 -11.98
N PHE A 129 9.44 0.33 -12.28
CA PHE A 129 8.36 0.73 -11.40
C PHE A 129 7.07 0.13 -11.95
N SER A 130 6.38 -0.70 -11.17
CA SER A 130 5.08 -1.25 -11.54
C SER A 130 4.00 -0.74 -10.62
N GLU A 131 2.87 -0.30 -11.16
CA GLU A 131 1.71 -0.02 -10.34
C GLU A 131 1.21 -1.28 -9.62
N LYS A 132 0.53 -1.07 -8.52
CA LYS A 132 -0.15 -2.13 -7.75
C LYS A 132 -1.52 -2.46 -8.40
N ALA A 133 -2.13 -3.63 -8.15
CA ALA A 133 -1.54 -4.85 -7.66
C ALA A 133 -0.57 -5.40 -8.71
N LEU A 134 0.45 -6.16 -8.30
CA LEU A 134 1.46 -6.68 -9.23
C LEU A 134 0.87 -7.58 -10.31
N SER A 135 -0.14 -8.35 -9.98
CA SER A 135 -0.96 -9.14 -10.92
C SER A 135 -2.31 -9.49 -10.28
N ILE A 136 -3.17 -10.14 -11.05
CA ILE A 136 -4.41 -10.78 -10.57
C ILE A 136 -4.24 -12.30 -10.35
N TYR A 137 -3.02 -12.83 -10.51
CA TYR A 137 -2.67 -14.24 -10.35
C TYR A 137 -1.44 -14.41 -9.44
N MET A 138 -1.55 -15.27 -8.42
CA MET A 138 -0.49 -15.50 -7.44
C MET A 138 0.81 -16.02 -8.04
N ASP A 139 0.74 -16.91 -9.04
CA ASP A 139 1.91 -17.46 -9.72
C ASP A 139 2.67 -16.39 -10.52
N GLU A 140 1.96 -15.46 -11.17
CA GLU A 140 2.58 -14.36 -11.90
C GLU A 140 3.31 -13.39 -10.96
N VAL A 141 2.75 -13.11 -9.77
CA VAL A 141 3.41 -12.29 -8.74
C VAL A 141 4.73 -12.94 -8.30
N LEU A 142 4.75 -14.28 -8.14
CA LEU A 142 5.98 -15.02 -7.86
C LEU A 142 6.99 -14.96 -9.02
N GLN A 143 6.52 -15.09 -10.26
CA GLN A 143 7.37 -14.98 -11.45
C GLN A 143 8.00 -13.58 -11.57
N MET A 144 7.23 -12.51 -11.32
CA MET A 144 7.76 -11.14 -11.28
C MET A 144 8.86 -10.98 -10.23
N TYR A 145 8.62 -11.49 -9.01
CA TYR A 145 9.60 -11.43 -7.93
C TYR A 145 10.88 -12.19 -8.28
N ASN A 146 10.76 -13.40 -8.87
CA ASN A 146 11.92 -14.17 -9.30
C ASN A 146 12.68 -13.49 -10.43
N ALA A 147 11.99 -12.90 -11.41
CA ALA A 147 12.61 -12.12 -12.47
C ALA A 147 13.36 -10.90 -11.89
N TYR A 148 12.77 -10.19 -10.94
CA TYR A 148 13.45 -9.12 -10.21
C TYR A 148 14.74 -9.61 -9.53
N LYS A 149 14.67 -10.67 -8.72
CA LYS A 149 15.84 -11.21 -7.99
C LYS A 149 16.98 -11.62 -8.92
N ASN A 150 16.67 -12.13 -10.10
CA ASN A 150 17.65 -12.58 -11.09
C ASN A 150 18.20 -11.44 -11.96
N SER A 151 17.52 -10.29 -12.03
CA SER A 151 17.89 -9.19 -12.92
C SER A 151 19.02 -8.31 -12.41
N GLY A 152 19.22 -8.23 -11.09
CA GLY A 152 20.11 -7.24 -10.46
C GLY A 152 19.65 -5.78 -10.64
N LYS A 153 18.37 -5.56 -11.01
CA LYS A 153 17.80 -4.24 -11.24
C LYS A 153 16.98 -3.75 -10.06
N VAL A 154 16.65 -2.48 -10.04
CA VAL A 154 15.77 -1.87 -9.07
C VAL A 154 14.31 -2.21 -9.42
N PHE A 155 13.54 -2.59 -8.41
CA PHE A 155 12.11 -2.88 -8.51
C PHE A 155 11.30 -2.07 -7.52
N PHE A 156 10.49 -1.15 -8.00
CA PHE A 156 9.54 -0.39 -7.19
C PHE A 156 8.10 -0.76 -7.55
N VAL A 157 7.23 -0.66 -6.56
CA VAL A 157 5.79 -0.92 -6.69
C VAL A 157 5.01 0.29 -6.22
N GLY A 158 3.87 0.56 -6.82
CA GLY A 158 3.00 1.69 -6.50
C GLY A 158 2.39 1.65 -5.09
N GLN A 159 3.21 1.39 -4.06
CA GLN A 159 2.83 1.29 -2.64
C GLN A 159 3.26 2.55 -1.88
N GLN A 160 2.60 3.65 -2.18
CA GLN A 160 3.01 4.99 -1.74
C GLN A 160 2.96 5.21 -0.23
N ARG A 161 2.13 4.48 0.53
CA ARG A 161 2.06 4.59 2.01
C ARG A 161 3.40 4.33 2.68
N TYR A 162 4.25 3.53 2.06
CA TYR A 162 5.60 3.26 2.52
C TYR A 162 6.52 4.49 2.47
N PHE A 163 6.11 5.55 1.77
CA PHE A 163 6.83 6.81 1.60
C PHE A 163 6.05 8.01 2.16
N ASP A 164 4.87 7.78 2.72
CA ASP A 164 4.09 8.80 3.43
C ASP A 164 4.64 9.00 4.84
N SER A 165 5.00 10.24 5.17
CA SER A 165 5.61 10.57 6.45
C SER A 165 4.75 10.25 7.67
N ARG A 166 3.40 10.26 7.55
CA ARG A 166 2.48 9.85 8.62
C ARG A 166 2.67 8.38 8.94
N TYR A 167 2.65 7.54 7.91
CA TYR A 167 2.81 6.09 8.04
C TYR A 167 4.19 5.72 8.54
N LEU A 168 5.23 6.35 7.99
CA LEU A 168 6.61 6.15 8.44
C LEU A 168 6.76 6.45 9.93
N LYS A 169 6.25 7.60 10.38
CA LYS A 169 6.34 8.00 11.78
C LYS A 169 5.51 7.10 12.69
N ALA A 170 4.28 6.74 12.27
CA ALA A 170 3.42 5.83 13.03
C ALA A 170 4.07 4.45 13.21
N ILE A 171 4.54 3.85 12.12
CA ILE A 171 5.21 2.54 12.16
C ILE A 171 6.50 2.61 13.00
N SER A 172 7.29 3.68 12.85
CA SER A 172 8.45 3.90 13.70
C SER A 172 8.08 3.94 15.19
N ASN A 173 7.04 4.68 15.54
CA ASN A 173 6.53 4.76 16.91
C ASN A 173 6.09 3.39 17.44
N LEU A 174 5.32 2.64 16.66
CA LEU A 174 4.91 1.27 17.00
C LEU A 174 6.10 0.34 17.27
N GLN A 175 7.16 0.48 16.49
CA GLN A 175 8.36 -0.34 16.60
C GLN A 175 9.24 -0.02 17.82
N THR A 176 9.01 1.09 18.52
CA THR A 176 9.69 1.38 19.80
C THR A 176 9.30 0.42 20.93
N GLY A 177 8.14 -0.26 20.81
CA GLY A 177 7.57 -1.08 21.87
C GLY A 177 6.90 -0.30 23.00
N ASN A 178 6.96 1.03 23.02
CA ASN A 178 6.42 1.87 24.09
C ASN A 178 4.89 1.74 24.25
N TYR A 179 4.21 1.38 23.19
CA TYR A 179 2.74 1.25 23.14
C TYR A 179 2.24 -0.17 23.43
N GLY A 180 3.15 -1.09 23.80
CA GLY A 180 2.83 -2.50 24.04
C GLY A 180 2.63 -3.30 22.75
N ALA A 181 2.21 -4.56 22.89
CA ALA A 181 1.98 -5.45 21.76
C ALA A 181 0.73 -5.04 20.95
N ILE A 182 0.79 -5.24 19.64
CA ILE A 182 -0.39 -5.09 18.77
C ILE A 182 -1.40 -6.19 19.10
N GLN A 183 -2.63 -5.81 19.42
CA GLN A 183 -3.71 -6.70 19.78
C GLN A 183 -4.65 -7.01 18.61
N SER A 184 -4.88 -6.01 17.75
CA SER A 184 -5.76 -6.12 16.60
C SER A 184 -5.44 -5.06 15.54
N ILE A 185 -5.73 -5.35 14.28
CA ILE A 185 -5.66 -4.38 13.19
C ILE A 185 -7.02 -4.35 12.51
N ARG A 186 -7.58 -3.16 12.33
CA ARG A 186 -8.85 -2.93 11.65
C ARG A 186 -8.63 -2.03 10.46
N ILE A 187 -9.03 -2.51 9.30
CA ILE A 187 -8.81 -1.82 8.04
C ILE A 187 -10.14 -1.71 7.31
N HIS A 188 -10.41 -0.53 6.77
CA HIS A 188 -11.54 -0.36 5.87
C HIS A 188 -11.21 0.65 4.76
N TRP A 189 -11.87 0.48 3.63
CA TRP A 189 -11.85 1.45 2.55
C TRP A 189 -13.20 1.48 1.83
N ASP A 190 -14.06 2.33 2.35
CA ASP A 190 -15.42 2.48 1.87
C ASP A 190 -15.51 3.63 0.86
N ARG A 191 -16.18 3.38 -0.23
CA ARG A 191 -16.39 4.35 -1.30
C ARG A 191 -17.87 4.35 -1.72
N ASN A 192 -18.29 5.44 -2.32
CA ASN A 192 -19.54 5.49 -3.05
C ASN A 192 -19.22 5.86 -4.50
N THR A 193 -18.83 4.87 -5.28
CA THR A 193 -18.41 5.06 -6.67
C THR A 193 -18.66 3.80 -7.49
N ASP A 194 -19.05 3.99 -8.74
CA ASP A 194 -19.29 2.88 -9.64
C ASP A 194 -18.02 2.34 -10.29
N TRP A 195 -16.99 3.17 -10.48
CA TRP A 195 -15.83 2.90 -11.34
C TRP A 195 -16.15 2.80 -12.83
N ARG A 196 -17.41 2.72 -13.21
CA ARG A 196 -17.82 2.67 -14.62
C ARG A 196 -17.53 4.01 -15.29
N ARG A 197 -17.03 3.92 -16.50
CA ARG A 197 -16.73 5.09 -17.36
C ARG A 197 -17.57 4.99 -18.62
N PRO A 198 -18.01 6.12 -19.19
CA PRO A 198 -18.61 6.16 -20.50
C PRO A 198 -17.67 5.55 -21.54
N VAL A 199 -18.23 4.76 -22.45
CA VAL A 199 -17.49 4.15 -23.56
C VAL A 199 -17.97 4.72 -24.89
N PRO A 200 -17.06 5.04 -25.82
CA PRO A 200 -17.43 5.57 -27.13
C PRO A 200 -18.18 4.56 -28.00
N SER A 201 -17.90 3.26 -27.81
CA SER A 201 -18.56 2.17 -28.50
C SER A 201 -18.55 0.89 -27.66
N PRO A 202 -19.51 -0.04 -27.87
CA PRO A 202 -19.60 -1.26 -27.08
C PRO A 202 -18.35 -2.16 -27.08
N GLU A 203 -17.57 -2.15 -28.17
CA GLU A 203 -16.35 -2.95 -28.31
C GLU A 203 -15.27 -2.53 -27.33
N LEU A 204 -15.32 -1.28 -26.86
CA LEU A 204 -14.36 -0.72 -25.90
C LEU A 204 -14.77 -0.93 -24.44
N GLU A 205 -15.96 -1.49 -24.19
CA GLU A 205 -16.47 -1.69 -22.82
C GLU A 205 -15.48 -2.39 -21.91
N ARG A 206 -15.01 -3.60 -22.30
CA ARG A 206 -14.08 -4.37 -21.47
C ARG A 206 -12.68 -3.73 -21.36
N LYS A 207 -12.28 -2.95 -22.35
CA LYS A 207 -11.00 -2.24 -22.34
C LYS A 207 -11.02 -1.03 -21.40
N ILE A 208 -12.08 -0.24 -21.44
CA ILE A 208 -12.19 0.99 -20.62
C ILE A 208 -12.63 0.66 -19.20
N ASN A 209 -13.60 -0.24 -19.05
CA ASN A 209 -14.20 -0.65 -17.78
C ASN A 209 -13.60 -1.93 -17.19
N TRP A 210 -12.35 -2.22 -17.51
CA TRP A 210 -11.63 -3.45 -17.12
C TRP A 210 -11.74 -3.80 -15.61
N ARG A 211 -11.90 -2.79 -14.73
CA ARG A 211 -12.07 -2.97 -13.28
C ARG A 211 -13.32 -3.74 -12.89
N LEU A 212 -14.31 -3.81 -13.77
CA LEU A 212 -15.60 -4.41 -13.49
C LEU A 212 -15.66 -5.90 -13.83
N TYR A 213 -14.62 -6.44 -14.47
CA TYR A 213 -14.61 -7.79 -15.03
C TYR A 213 -13.58 -8.70 -14.36
N LYS A 214 -14.00 -9.93 -13.99
CA LYS A 214 -13.14 -10.95 -13.34
C LYS A 214 -11.92 -11.32 -14.16
N ALA A 215 -12.02 -11.26 -15.49
CA ALA A 215 -10.89 -11.54 -16.39
C ALA A 215 -9.71 -10.57 -16.24
N THR A 216 -9.94 -9.38 -15.72
CA THR A 216 -8.96 -8.28 -15.70
C THR A 216 -8.75 -7.64 -14.33
N SER A 217 -9.57 -7.98 -13.33
CA SER A 217 -9.52 -7.42 -11.98
C SER A 217 -10.03 -8.42 -10.93
N ARG A 218 -9.64 -8.22 -9.67
CA ARG A 218 -10.25 -8.85 -8.49
C ARG A 218 -11.04 -7.82 -7.65
N GLY A 219 -11.51 -6.76 -8.29
CA GLY A 219 -12.35 -5.74 -7.68
C GLY A 219 -11.71 -5.08 -6.47
N LEU A 220 -12.46 -4.90 -5.39
CA LEU A 220 -12.03 -4.22 -4.17
C LEU A 220 -10.70 -4.74 -3.61
N MET A 221 -10.41 -6.03 -3.78
CA MET A 221 -9.18 -6.62 -3.26
C MET A 221 -7.94 -6.08 -4.00
N THR A 222 -7.87 -6.16 -5.33
CA THR A 222 -6.71 -5.67 -6.08
C THR A 222 -6.67 -4.16 -6.21
N GLU A 223 -7.83 -3.50 -6.24
CA GLU A 223 -7.88 -2.06 -6.43
C GLU A 223 -7.59 -1.27 -5.14
N LEU A 224 -8.00 -1.79 -3.97
CA LEU A 224 -7.93 -1.07 -2.69
C LEU A 224 -7.14 -1.82 -1.61
N ALA A 225 -7.47 -3.09 -1.32
CA ALA A 225 -6.91 -3.83 -0.18
C ALA A 225 -5.38 -3.96 -0.21
N CYS A 226 -4.78 -4.08 -1.40
CA CYS A 226 -3.36 -4.29 -1.58
C CYS A 226 -2.49 -3.26 -0.83
N HIS A 227 -2.89 -1.99 -0.81
CA HIS A 227 -2.18 -0.94 -0.07
C HIS A 227 -2.22 -1.16 1.44
N GLN A 228 -3.42 -1.46 1.95
CA GLN A 228 -3.68 -1.48 3.38
C GLN A 228 -3.20 -2.78 4.03
N LEU A 229 -3.32 -3.92 3.34
CA LEU A 229 -2.78 -5.20 3.81
C LEU A 229 -1.25 -5.16 3.95
N GLN A 230 -0.56 -4.44 3.05
CA GLN A 230 0.86 -4.19 3.19
C GLN A 230 1.17 -3.41 4.46
N VAL A 231 0.42 -2.35 4.78
CA VAL A 231 0.61 -1.54 5.99
C VAL A 231 0.44 -2.39 7.25
N GLY A 232 -0.62 -3.21 7.29
CA GLY A 232 -0.86 -4.11 8.44
C GLY A 232 0.26 -5.12 8.65
N MET A 233 0.77 -5.70 7.57
CA MET A 233 1.91 -6.61 7.60
C MET A 233 3.21 -5.89 8.03
N TRP A 234 3.45 -4.68 7.54
CA TRP A 234 4.58 -3.83 7.90
C TRP A 234 4.57 -3.48 9.39
N ALA A 235 3.39 -3.13 9.94
CA ALA A 235 3.22 -2.89 11.37
C ALA A 235 3.53 -4.13 12.22
N MET A 236 3.07 -5.30 11.77
CA MET A 236 3.26 -6.58 12.47
C MET A 236 4.67 -7.17 12.30
N LYS A 237 5.44 -6.73 11.30
CA LYS A 237 6.70 -7.41 10.87
C LYS A 237 6.50 -8.92 10.66
N SER A 238 5.34 -9.32 10.21
CA SER A 238 4.93 -10.71 10.06
C SER A 238 3.91 -10.84 8.95
N ILE A 239 3.76 -12.05 8.43
CA ILE A 239 2.82 -12.40 7.38
C ILE A 239 1.68 -13.20 8.00
N PRO A 240 0.40 -12.90 7.70
CA PRO A 240 -0.71 -13.74 8.12
C PRO A 240 -0.58 -15.16 7.56
N ASN A 241 -0.87 -16.15 8.38
CA ASN A 241 -0.76 -17.56 7.98
C ASN A 241 -2.05 -18.10 7.32
N LYS A 242 -3.19 -17.46 7.55
CA LYS A 242 -4.49 -17.86 6.95
C LYS A 242 -5.44 -16.68 6.86
N VAL A 243 -6.41 -16.82 5.96
CA VAL A 243 -7.49 -15.86 5.74
C VAL A 243 -8.83 -16.57 5.57
N MET A 244 -9.89 -15.93 6.01
CA MET A 244 -11.28 -16.22 5.68
C MET A 244 -11.98 -14.94 5.27
N GLY A 245 -12.96 -15.04 4.37
CA GLY A 245 -13.69 -13.87 3.92
C GLY A 245 -14.93 -14.22 3.13
N VAL A 246 -15.78 -13.21 2.97
CA VAL A 246 -17.00 -13.26 2.17
C VAL A 246 -17.05 -12.05 1.24
N GLY A 247 -17.52 -12.27 0.03
CA GLY A 247 -17.71 -11.22 -0.97
C GLY A 247 -19.12 -11.31 -1.56
N SER A 248 -19.67 -10.19 -1.95
CA SER A 248 -21.00 -10.13 -2.55
C SER A 248 -21.12 -9.01 -3.57
N LEU A 249 -22.11 -9.16 -4.46
CA LEU A 249 -22.60 -8.14 -5.37
C LEU A 249 -23.97 -7.69 -4.87
N ILE A 250 -24.04 -6.46 -4.33
CA ILE A 250 -25.25 -5.93 -3.69
C ILE A 250 -25.83 -4.77 -4.50
N ALA A 251 -25.05 -3.71 -4.67
CA ALA A 251 -25.56 -2.46 -5.17
C ALA A 251 -25.68 -2.40 -6.71
N ARG A 252 -24.83 -3.13 -7.42
CA ARG A 252 -24.70 -3.00 -8.89
C ARG A 252 -24.46 -4.35 -9.57
N ALA A 253 -25.18 -5.39 -9.12
CA ALA A 253 -24.99 -6.77 -9.55
C ALA A 253 -25.14 -7.00 -11.06
N HIS A 254 -25.94 -6.18 -11.76
CA HIS A 254 -26.19 -6.31 -13.20
C HIS A 254 -25.11 -5.69 -14.10
N GLU A 255 -24.17 -4.95 -13.49
CA GLU A 255 -23.24 -4.09 -14.25
C GLU A 255 -21.79 -4.53 -14.12
N ARG A 256 -21.48 -5.54 -13.28
CA ARG A 256 -20.10 -5.98 -12.99
C ARG A 256 -20.04 -7.46 -12.65
N GLU A 257 -18.83 -8.01 -12.76
CA GLU A 257 -18.55 -9.41 -12.39
C GLU A 257 -17.81 -9.49 -11.03
N VAL A 258 -17.16 -8.39 -10.58
CA VAL A 258 -16.36 -8.35 -9.36
C VAL A 258 -17.17 -7.87 -8.15
N TYR A 259 -16.86 -8.36 -6.97
CA TYR A 259 -17.54 -8.00 -5.73
C TYR A 259 -17.51 -6.47 -5.49
N ASP A 260 -18.62 -5.92 -5.01
CA ASP A 260 -18.76 -4.53 -4.58
C ASP A 260 -18.89 -4.38 -3.05
N ASN A 261 -18.87 -5.51 -2.33
CA ASN A 261 -18.83 -5.59 -0.89
C ASN A 261 -17.98 -6.79 -0.47
N VAL A 262 -16.98 -6.56 0.39
CA VAL A 262 -16.03 -7.61 0.83
C VAL A 262 -15.69 -7.45 2.30
N SER A 263 -15.54 -8.59 3.00
CA SER A 263 -15.05 -8.67 4.36
C SER A 263 -14.09 -9.84 4.50
N CYS A 264 -12.88 -9.58 5.01
CA CYS A 264 -11.84 -10.59 5.20
C CYS A 264 -11.23 -10.49 6.61
N ILE A 265 -10.83 -11.64 7.16
CA ILE A 265 -10.10 -11.76 8.43
C ILE A 265 -8.81 -12.53 8.16
N TYR A 266 -7.69 -11.87 8.36
CA TYR A 266 -6.34 -12.42 8.28
C TYR A 266 -5.83 -12.76 9.68
N SER A 267 -5.29 -13.96 9.90
CA SER A 267 -4.77 -14.40 11.19
C SER A 267 -3.27 -14.54 11.16
N PHE A 268 -2.59 -13.99 12.16
CA PHE A 268 -1.16 -14.15 12.39
C PHE A 268 -0.88 -15.31 13.36
N ASP A 269 0.35 -15.84 13.36
CA ASP A 269 0.75 -16.97 14.21
C ASP A 269 0.64 -16.66 15.72
N ASN A 270 0.87 -15.39 16.09
CA ASN A 270 0.74 -14.93 17.48
C ASN A 270 -0.71 -14.69 17.94
N GLY A 271 -1.69 -15.04 17.09
CA GLY A 271 -3.11 -14.90 17.41
C GLY A 271 -3.74 -13.56 17.05
N VAL A 272 -2.96 -12.52 16.69
CA VAL A 272 -3.48 -11.23 16.23
C VAL A 272 -4.33 -11.41 14.98
N LYS A 273 -5.41 -10.62 14.87
CA LYS A 273 -6.29 -10.58 13.72
C LYS A 273 -6.18 -9.22 13.02
N MET A 274 -6.12 -9.27 11.70
CA MET A 274 -6.27 -8.11 10.83
C MET A 274 -7.55 -8.28 10.02
N THR A 275 -8.49 -7.34 10.17
CA THR A 275 -9.74 -7.32 9.40
C THR A 275 -9.64 -6.33 8.26
N TYR A 276 -10.21 -6.67 7.12
CA TYR A 276 -10.38 -5.78 5.99
C TYR A 276 -11.84 -5.77 5.55
N ASN A 277 -12.44 -4.57 5.49
CA ASN A 277 -13.80 -4.38 5.01
C ASN A 277 -13.82 -3.29 3.94
N SER A 278 -14.59 -3.48 2.88
CA SER A 278 -14.73 -2.47 1.84
C SER A 278 -16.05 -2.59 1.11
N THR A 279 -16.66 -1.45 0.81
CA THR A 279 -17.83 -1.35 -0.05
C THR A 279 -17.70 -0.21 -1.06
N ASN A 280 -18.34 -0.36 -2.22
CA ASN A 280 -18.46 0.68 -3.24
C ASN A 280 -19.78 1.45 -3.20
N SER A 281 -20.67 1.15 -2.26
CA SER A 281 -22.03 1.70 -2.20
C SER A 281 -22.27 2.71 -1.07
N ASN A 282 -21.32 2.83 -0.14
CA ASN A 282 -21.39 3.77 0.98
C ASN A 282 -19.98 4.22 1.38
N LYS A 283 -19.78 5.53 1.54
CA LYS A 283 -18.47 6.12 1.87
C LYS A 283 -18.38 6.64 3.31
N PHE A 284 -19.32 6.31 4.19
CA PHE A 284 -19.44 6.94 5.50
C PHE A 284 -18.15 6.85 6.34
N TYR A 285 -17.56 5.66 6.45
CA TYR A 285 -16.31 5.48 7.20
C TYR A 285 -15.05 5.88 6.42
N GLY A 286 -15.14 5.98 5.08
CA GLY A 286 -14.02 6.37 4.24
C GLY A 286 -12.90 5.34 4.24
N LEU A 287 -11.70 5.79 4.53
CA LEU A 287 -10.46 5.01 4.50
C LEU A 287 -9.75 5.15 5.85
N GLU A 288 -9.38 4.04 6.47
CA GLU A 288 -8.55 4.04 7.68
C GLU A 288 -7.84 2.69 7.90
N GLU A 289 -6.65 2.77 8.48
CA GLU A 289 -5.95 1.67 9.11
C GLU A 289 -5.79 1.96 10.60
N GLN A 290 -6.54 1.22 11.43
CA GLN A 290 -6.46 1.29 12.88
C GLN A 290 -5.59 0.17 13.43
N ILE A 291 -4.55 0.51 14.17
CA ILE A 291 -3.67 -0.44 14.86
C ILE A 291 -3.89 -0.30 16.35
N LEU A 292 -4.52 -1.31 16.94
CA LEU A 292 -4.87 -1.35 18.36
C LEU A 292 -3.76 -2.06 19.12
N CYS A 293 -3.06 -1.31 19.97
CA CYS A 293 -2.03 -1.82 20.88
C CYS A 293 -2.54 -1.88 22.31
N GLU A 294 -1.79 -2.47 23.23
CA GLU A 294 -2.14 -2.56 24.65
C GLU A 294 -2.34 -1.19 25.32
N LYS A 295 -1.58 -0.18 24.88
CA LYS A 295 -1.53 1.14 25.55
C LYS A 295 -1.97 2.29 24.65
N ALA A 296 -2.24 2.04 23.36
CA ALA A 296 -2.68 3.07 22.43
C ALA A 296 -3.32 2.47 21.18
N THR A 297 -4.18 3.26 20.52
CA THR A 297 -4.71 2.98 19.19
C THR A 297 -4.19 4.04 18.21
N PHE A 298 -3.66 3.59 17.06
CA PHE A 298 -3.21 4.45 15.98
C PHE A 298 -4.25 4.45 14.85
N GLU A 299 -4.62 5.64 14.37
CA GLU A 299 -5.39 5.87 13.14
C GLU A 299 -4.46 6.51 12.11
N LEU A 300 -3.95 5.69 11.19
CA LEU A 300 -2.83 6.07 10.33
C LEU A 300 -3.22 7.10 9.28
N GLU A 301 -4.37 6.94 8.64
CA GLU A 301 -4.83 7.90 7.62
C GLU A 301 -5.19 9.26 8.24
N LYS A 302 -5.79 9.25 9.43
CA LYS A 302 -6.03 10.49 10.19
C LYS A 302 -4.74 11.11 10.75
N GLY A 303 -3.67 10.32 10.84
CA GLY A 303 -2.40 10.75 11.42
C GLY A 303 -2.50 11.02 12.92
N LYS A 304 -3.26 10.21 13.66
CA LYS A 304 -3.51 10.34 15.09
C LYS A 304 -3.25 9.06 15.85
N TYR A 305 -2.99 9.19 17.14
CA TYR A 305 -3.02 8.09 18.09
C TYR A 305 -3.72 8.51 19.38
N TYR A 306 -4.25 7.51 20.09
CA TYR A 306 -5.07 7.67 21.29
C TYR A 306 -4.51 6.74 22.35
N TYR A 307 -4.17 7.25 23.53
CA TYR A 307 -3.76 6.40 24.63
C TYR A 307 -4.94 5.57 25.13
N GLU A 308 -4.66 4.31 25.47
CA GLU A 308 -5.60 3.43 26.10
C GLU A 308 -5.56 3.59 27.62
N THR A 309 -6.72 3.54 28.26
CA THR A 309 -6.79 3.54 29.72
C THR A 309 -6.48 2.14 30.24
N ILE A 310 -5.41 2.04 31.03
CA ILE A 310 -5.05 0.76 31.65
C ILE A 310 -6.11 0.42 32.70
N PRO A 311 -6.74 -0.78 32.65
CA PRO A 311 -7.69 -1.21 33.66
C PRO A 311 -7.05 -1.15 35.06
N PRO A 312 -7.77 -0.70 36.11
CA PRO A 312 -7.26 -0.71 37.46
C PRO A 312 -6.91 -2.14 37.91
N ALA A 313 -6.00 -2.24 38.88
CA ALA A 313 -5.60 -3.54 39.41
C ALA A 313 -6.81 -4.34 39.93
N PRO A 314 -6.82 -5.68 39.86
CA PRO A 314 -7.99 -6.50 40.23
C PRO A 314 -8.57 -6.20 41.61
N GLY A 315 -7.74 -5.87 42.60
CA GLY A 315 -8.21 -5.48 43.94
C GLY A 315 -8.98 -4.16 43.96
N ILE A 316 -8.65 -3.21 43.09
CA ILE A 316 -9.38 -1.95 42.95
C ILE A 316 -10.71 -2.20 42.26
N MET A 317 -10.73 -3.08 41.25
CA MET A 317 -11.97 -3.48 40.58
C MET A 317 -12.93 -4.12 41.57
N GLN A 318 -12.46 -5.03 42.43
CA GLN A 318 -13.29 -5.66 43.47
C GLN A 318 -13.84 -4.59 44.44
N LEU A 319 -13.01 -3.64 44.87
CA LEU A 319 -13.46 -2.56 45.73
C LEU A 319 -14.54 -1.68 45.07
N LEU A 320 -14.39 -1.36 43.82
CA LEU A 320 -15.38 -0.61 43.03
C LEU A 320 -16.71 -1.39 42.95
N HIS A 321 -16.67 -2.67 42.66
CA HIS A 321 -17.84 -3.55 42.67
C HIS A 321 -18.54 -3.57 44.02
N ASP A 322 -17.78 -3.72 45.10
CA ASP A 322 -18.33 -3.74 46.47
C ASP A 322 -18.97 -2.39 46.85
N MET A 323 -18.41 -1.27 46.34
CA MET A 323 -19.00 0.06 46.55
C MET A 323 -20.26 0.27 45.71
N GLU A 324 -20.29 -0.17 44.45
CA GLU A 324 -21.49 -0.09 43.60
C GLU A 324 -22.62 -0.93 44.14
N ASP A 325 -22.36 -2.15 44.58
CA ASP A 325 -23.35 -3.04 45.15
C ASP A 325 -23.99 -2.45 46.42
N LYS A 326 -23.14 -1.89 47.31
CA LYS A 326 -23.62 -1.22 48.53
C LYS A 326 -24.41 0.06 48.25
N THR A 327 -24.04 0.81 47.19
CA THR A 327 -24.64 2.11 46.89
C THR A 327 -25.98 1.97 46.16
N PHE A 328 -26.06 1.04 45.21
CA PHE A 328 -27.19 0.94 44.29
C PHE A 328 -28.07 -0.29 44.54
N ASN A 329 -27.68 -1.18 45.46
CA ASN A 329 -28.36 -2.45 45.71
C ASN A 329 -28.66 -3.23 44.42
N THR A 330 -27.73 -3.16 43.48
CA THR A 330 -27.81 -3.79 42.17
C THR A 330 -26.55 -4.62 41.95
N ILE A 331 -26.67 -5.68 41.16
CA ILE A 331 -25.49 -6.45 40.70
C ILE A 331 -24.73 -5.58 39.76
N PRO A 332 -23.46 -5.24 40.03
CA PRO A 332 -22.64 -4.45 39.13
C PRO A 332 -22.48 -5.19 37.80
N ILE A 333 -22.96 -4.60 36.72
CA ILE A 333 -22.99 -5.32 35.43
C ILE A 333 -21.64 -5.25 34.72
N ALA A 334 -20.73 -4.36 35.01
CA ALA A 334 -19.39 -4.33 34.45
C ALA A 334 -18.58 -3.04 34.74
N GLY A 335 -18.97 -2.24 35.71
CA GLY A 335 -18.22 -1.05 36.09
C GLY A 335 -17.92 -0.10 34.93
N SER A 336 -16.77 0.57 34.98
CA SER A 336 -16.31 1.53 33.98
C SER A 336 -16.07 0.93 32.60
N SER A 337 -15.98 -0.40 32.45
CA SER A 337 -15.75 -1.04 31.13
C SER A 337 -16.97 -0.95 30.20
N TRP A 338 -18.16 -0.59 30.73
CA TRP A 338 -19.38 -0.37 29.94
C TRP A 338 -19.57 1.09 29.49
N ILE A 339 -18.82 2.01 30.07
CA ILE A 339 -18.83 3.38 29.55
C ILE A 339 -18.05 3.33 28.23
N PRO A 340 -18.69 3.53 27.08
CA PRO A 340 -17.94 3.63 25.86
C PRO A 340 -16.96 4.79 26.02
N GLU A 341 -15.68 4.52 26.14
CA GLU A 341 -14.67 5.53 25.86
C GLU A 341 -14.83 5.86 24.40
N THR A 342 -15.78 6.71 24.14
CA THR A 342 -16.03 7.11 22.76
C THR A 342 -14.85 7.92 22.31
N ALA A 343 -14.34 7.61 21.13
CA ALA A 343 -13.40 8.44 20.39
C ALA A 343 -13.80 9.93 20.38
N GLY A 344 -15.06 10.26 20.71
CA GLY A 344 -15.55 11.60 20.88
C GLY A 344 -15.06 12.34 22.14
N GLN A 345 -14.64 11.65 23.19
CA GLN A 345 -14.10 12.26 24.42
C GLN A 345 -12.57 12.36 24.37
N ASN A 346 -11.90 11.41 23.73
CA ASN A 346 -10.45 11.45 23.54
C ASN A 346 -10.14 12.14 22.21
N LYS A 347 -9.53 13.31 22.27
CA LYS A 347 -9.18 14.09 21.07
C LYS A 347 -8.02 13.48 20.27
N GLY A 348 -7.26 12.53 20.87
CA GLY A 348 -6.06 11.96 20.31
C GLY A 348 -4.93 12.98 20.14
N GLU A 349 -3.74 12.47 19.90
CA GLU A 349 -2.56 13.25 19.58
C GLU A 349 -2.19 13.08 18.10
N TYR A 350 -1.65 14.10 17.49
CA TYR A 350 -1.18 13.98 16.12
C TYR A 350 0.18 13.27 16.05
N ILE A 351 0.34 12.38 15.09
CA ILE A 351 1.59 11.67 14.81
C ILE A 351 2.67 12.64 14.29
N LEU A 352 2.25 13.64 13.54
CA LEU A 352 3.08 14.72 13.00
C LEU A 352 2.48 16.07 13.39
N ASP A 353 3.32 17.05 13.67
CA ASP A 353 2.90 18.42 14.00
C ASP A 353 2.19 19.10 12.81
N GLN A 354 2.55 18.73 11.59
CA GLN A 354 1.96 19.25 10.36
C GLN A 354 1.50 18.10 9.46
N LYS A 355 0.31 18.25 8.89
CA LYS A 355 -0.21 17.30 7.90
C LYS A 355 0.66 17.40 6.63
N PRO A 356 1.22 16.28 6.12
CA PRO A 356 1.97 16.30 4.89
C PRO A 356 1.06 16.61 3.68
N ASP A 357 1.66 17.23 2.67
CA ASP A 357 1.01 17.44 1.38
C ASP A 357 1.08 16.13 0.57
N GLY A 358 -0.08 15.59 0.19
CA GLY A 358 -0.14 14.39 -0.66
C GLY A 358 -0.29 13.08 0.11
N ASP A 359 -0.08 11.99 -0.62
CA ASP A 359 -0.28 10.59 -0.19
C ASP A 359 1.00 9.73 -0.24
N GLY A 360 2.18 10.37 -0.37
CA GLY A 360 3.46 9.69 -0.52
C GLY A 360 3.81 9.27 -1.96
N THR A 361 2.95 9.53 -2.96
CA THR A 361 3.25 9.13 -4.36
C THR A 361 4.43 9.90 -4.94
N LYS A 362 4.56 11.18 -4.64
CA LYS A 362 5.68 12.00 -5.11
C LYS A 362 7.00 11.48 -4.52
N GLU A 363 7.03 11.24 -3.23
CA GLU A 363 8.18 10.72 -2.49
C GLU A 363 8.57 9.32 -2.98
N LEU A 364 7.61 8.47 -3.27
CA LEU A 364 7.82 7.15 -3.88
C LEU A 364 8.52 7.26 -5.24
N LEU A 365 8.08 8.17 -6.12
CA LEU A 365 8.69 8.37 -7.44
C LEU A 365 10.09 9.00 -7.36
N GLU A 366 10.31 9.91 -6.41
CA GLU A 366 11.63 10.47 -6.12
C GLU A 366 12.59 9.39 -5.62
N ALA A 367 12.12 8.54 -4.70
CA ALA A 367 12.90 7.41 -4.18
C ALA A 367 13.21 6.38 -5.27
N PHE A 368 12.28 6.10 -6.19
CA PHE A 368 12.55 5.25 -7.35
C PHE A 368 13.67 5.81 -8.21
N ALA A 369 13.60 7.08 -8.60
CA ALA A 369 14.64 7.71 -9.39
C ALA A 369 16.00 7.65 -8.69
N GLU A 370 16.05 7.94 -7.39
CA GLU A 370 17.28 7.87 -6.59
C GLU A 370 17.82 6.45 -6.50
N ALA A 371 16.95 5.46 -6.25
CA ALA A 371 17.35 4.06 -6.20
C ALA A 371 17.97 3.57 -7.51
N VAL A 372 17.41 3.99 -8.66
CA VAL A 372 17.98 3.65 -9.97
C VAL A 372 19.33 4.33 -10.17
N ILE A 373 19.46 5.62 -9.83
CA ILE A 373 20.73 6.37 -9.99
C ILE A 373 21.82 5.79 -9.10
N THR A 374 21.48 5.44 -7.85
CA THR A 374 22.43 4.91 -6.87
C THR A 374 22.61 3.39 -6.94
N GLN A 375 21.80 2.69 -7.72
CA GLN A 375 21.73 1.23 -7.80
C GLN A 375 21.45 0.57 -6.45
N LYS A 376 20.67 1.25 -5.57
CA LYS A 376 20.32 0.77 -4.23
C LYS A 376 18.82 0.52 -4.12
N GLN A 377 18.43 -0.73 -3.90
CA GLN A 377 17.06 -1.13 -3.62
C GLN A 377 16.73 -0.88 -2.14
N PRO A 378 15.60 -0.22 -1.79
CA PRO A 378 15.14 -0.12 -0.41
C PRO A 378 14.93 -1.51 0.19
N ARG A 379 15.44 -1.71 1.42
CA ARG A 379 15.34 -3.00 2.11
C ARG A 379 13.89 -3.42 2.29
N ASN A 380 13.59 -4.68 2.01
CA ASN A 380 12.28 -5.33 2.17
C ASN A 380 11.12 -4.72 1.36
N PHE A 381 11.30 -3.62 0.65
CA PHE A 381 10.20 -2.94 -0.04
C PHE A 381 9.56 -3.79 -1.15
N ALA A 382 10.37 -4.49 -1.95
CA ALA A 382 9.88 -5.40 -2.98
C ALA A 382 9.17 -6.61 -2.38
N GLU A 383 9.73 -7.17 -1.30
CA GLU A 383 9.17 -8.31 -0.56
C GLU A 383 7.83 -7.97 0.08
N GLU A 384 7.72 -6.82 0.71
CA GLU A 384 6.47 -6.35 1.32
C GLU A 384 5.40 -6.03 0.28
N SER A 385 5.81 -5.46 -0.86
CA SER A 385 4.90 -5.22 -1.99
C SER A 385 4.43 -6.53 -2.63
N TYR A 386 5.31 -7.54 -2.71
CA TYR A 386 4.97 -8.89 -3.12
C TYR A 386 3.88 -9.47 -2.23
N TYR A 387 4.09 -9.49 -0.91
CA TYR A 387 3.11 -10.04 0.03
C TYR A 387 1.82 -9.22 0.08
N GLY A 388 1.87 -7.91 -0.05
CA GLY A 388 0.67 -7.07 -0.15
C GLY A 388 -0.26 -7.50 -1.29
N THR A 389 0.32 -7.86 -2.45
CA THR A 389 -0.46 -8.42 -3.58
C THR A 389 -0.90 -9.84 -3.30
N GLN A 390 -0.02 -10.72 -2.79
CA GLN A 390 -0.38 -12.11 -2.48
C GLN A 390 -1.53 -12.20 -1.47
N LEU A 391 -1.52 -11.37 -0.42
CA LEU A 391 -2.58 -11.35 0.60
C LEU A 391 -3.92 -10.90 0.03
N CYS A 392 -3.95 -9.91 -0.87
CA CYS A 392 -5.22 -9.51 -1.48
C CYS A 392 -5.77 -10.59 -2.42
N LEU A 393 -4.91 -11.32 -3.13
CA LEU A 393 -5.32 -12.45 -3.98
C LEU A 393 -5.79 -13.64 -3.13
N LEU A 394 -5.13 -13.92 -2.02
CA LEU A 394 -5.57 -14.94 -1.07
C LEU A 394 -6.92 -14.59 -0.45
N GLY A 395 -7.16 -13.32 -0.10
CA GLY A 395 -8.45 -12.81 0.35
C GLY A 395 -9.55 -12.98 -0.71
N HIS A 396 -9.22 -12.75 -1.98
CA HIS A 396 -10.15 -13.02 -3.08
C HIS A 396 -10.44 -14.53 -3.22
N GLN A 397 -9.41 -15.37 -3.15
CA GLN A 397 -9.54 -16.82 -3.25
C GLN A 397 -10.47 -17.40 -2.17
N THR A 398 -10.36 -16.95 -0.90
CA THR A 398 -11.23 -17.44 0.17
C THR A 398 -12.72 -17.12 -0.06
N MET A 399 -13.00 -15.97 -0.70
CA MET A 399 -14.37 -15.59 -1.07
C MET A 399 -14.94 -16.43 -2.22
N GLU A 400 -14.12 -16.75 -3.22
CA GLU A 400 -14.55 -17.61 -4.35
C GLU A 400 -14.71 -19.07 -3.94
N GLU A 401 -13.89 -19.57 -3.02
CA GLU A 401 -13.90 -20.95 -2.53
C GLU A 401 -14.77 -21.17 -1.29
N GLU A 402 -15.29 -20.11 -0.66
CA GLU A 402 -16.14 -20.12 0.54
C GLU A 402 -15.55 -20.95 1.70
N ARG A 403 -14.23 -20.88 1.88
CA ARG A 403 -13.50 -21.61 2.91
C ARG A 403 -12.33 -20.82 3.48
N VAL A 404 -11.83 -21.25 4.63
CA VAL A 404 -10.55 -20.75 5.16
C VAL A 404 -9.42 -21.21 4.26
N VAL A 405 -8.57 -20.28 3.82
CA VAL A 405 -7.38 -20.56 3.02
C VAL A 405 -6.13 -20.29 3.84
N VAL A 406 -5.24 -21.28 3.91
CA VAL A 406 -3.91 -21.15 4.52
C VAL A 406 -2.94 -20.57 3.47
N PHE A 407 -2.03 -19.69 3.90
CA PHE A 407 -1.04 -19.12 2.99
C PHE A 407 -0.13 -20.23 2.44
N PRO A 408 -0.12 -20.49 1.11
CA PRO A 408 0.59 -21.63 0.55
C PRO A 408 2.11 -21.48 0.64
N ASP A 409 2.82 -22.53 1.03
CA ASP A 409 4.28 -22.52 1.21
C ASP A 409 5.04 -22.15 -0.07
N LYS A 410 4.51 -22.52 -1.25
CA LYS A 410 5.12 -22.19 -2.55
C LYS A 410 5.27 -20.69 -2.82
N TYR A 411 4.49 -19.85 -2.14
CA TYR A 411 4.56 -18.40 -2.26
C TYR A 411 5.31 -17.73 -1.10
N LYS A 412 5.86 -18.50 -0.15
CA LYS A 412 6.71 -17.95 0.89
C LYS A 412 8.09 -17.63 0.33
N ILE A 413 8.46 -16.37 0.37
CA ILE A 413 9.79 -15.88 -0.01
C ILE A 413 10.60 -15.53 1.24
N ASN A 414 11.93 -15.43 1.10
CA ASN A 414 12.83 -15.06 2.20
C ASN A 414 12.66 -13.58 2.56
N TYR A 415 11.76 -13.28 3.51
CA TYR A 415 11.45 -11.93 3.96
C TYR A 415 11.94 -11.64 5.38
N LEU A 416 11.83 -12.62 6.31
CA LEU A 416 12.03 -12.40 7.74
C LEU A 416 13.43 -12.75 8.26
N ASN A 417 14.32 -13.31 7.42
CA ASN A 417 15.66 -13.74 7.89
C ASN A 417 16.63 -12.57 8.20
N HIS A 418 16.22 -11.31 7.99
CA HIS A 418 17.03 -10.14 8.29
C HIS A 418 16.63 -9.40 9.57
N THR A 419 15.61 -9.86 10.32
CA THR A 419 15.18 -9.24 11.59
C THR A 419 15.86 -9.83 12.83
N LYS A 420 16.79 -10.81 12.67
CA LYS A 420 17.58 -11.39 13.78
C LYS A 420 18.96 -10.77 13.93
N SER A 421 19.07 -9.46 13.80
CA SER A 421 20.28 -8.77 14.24
C SER A 421 19.94 -7.29 14.50
N VAL A 422 19.42 -7.01 15.68
CA VAL A 422 19.87 -5.95 16.61
C VAL A 422 19.39 -6.34 17.99
#